data_93deb38d67375c99a97d1b0ba2d920e3
#
_entry.id   93deb38d67375c99a97d1b0ba2d920e3
#
_cell.length_a   1.000
_cell.length_b   1.000
_cell.length_c   1.000
_cell.angle_alpha   90.00
_cell.angle_beta   90.00
_cell.angle_gamma   90.00
#
_symmetry.space_group_name_H-M   'P 1'
#
loop_
_entity.id
_entity.type
_entity.pdbx_description
1 polymer ?
#
loop_
_entity_poly.entity_id
_entity_poly.type
_entity_poly.pdbx_seq_one_letter_code
_entity_poly.pdbx_strand_id
1 'polypeptide(L)'
;TLDEISKKIKVEVIKIEEDEKNLPRYVSENLKIDNKDALKLLGLIGENPFKVKNEIEKINSFLDGEKYEFDKIKTIISIEKEYFIYECVEKTIKGEIFEVIEYLNKTKEYMGFLYSIYNEMDTLLKLSDLEDEGFRLKGDYNSFKSEYEKIKQYFYVNKRPAHPYAIFNKYKNLRKFSRKKLKRLNYKCWEIEKDIKTGKLPMDIGVETLILEVN
;
A
#
# COMPACT_ATOMS: atom_id res chain seq x y z
N THR A 1 -23.79 -13.78 -31.30
CA THR A 1 -22.63 -13.00 -30.81
C THR A 1 -23.10 -11.67 -30.20
N LEU A 2 -22.29 -10.99 -29.37
CA LEU A 2 -22.66 -9.70 -28.78
C LEU A 2 -22.98 -8.64 -29.84
N ASP A 3 -22.30 -8.69 -30.98
CA ASP A 3 -22.53 -7.80 -32.13
C ASP A 3 -23.90 -8.03 -32.83
N GLU A 4 -24.42 -9.27 -32.78
CA GLU A 4 -25.77 -9.58 -33.31
C GLU A 4 -26.89 -9.11 -32.36
N ILE A 5 -26.60 -9.12 -31.06
CA ILE A 5 -27.53 -8.64 -30.02
C ILE A 5 -27.61 -7.11 -30.08
N SER A 6 -26.47 -6.42 -30.22
CA SER A 6 -26.42 -4.95 -30.28
C SER A 6 -27.17 -4.38 -31.48
N LYS A 7 -27.16 -5.06 -32.64
CA LYS A 7 -27.94 -4.66 -33.83
C LYS A 7 -29.42 -4.81 -33.62
N LYS A 8 -29.88 -5.80 -32.82
CA LYS A 8 -31.31 -6.03 -32.56
C LYS A 8 -31.95 -5.08 -31.53
N ILE A 9 -31.14 -4.55 -30.58
CA ILE A 9 -31.67 -3.77 -29.45
C ILE A 9 -31.20 -2.29 -29.47
N LYS A 10 -30.52 -1.84 -30.53
CA LYS A 10 -29.96 -0.46 -30.62
C LYS A 10 -29.15 -0.06 -29.35
N VAL A 11 -28.32 -0.92 -28.85
CA VAL A 11 -27.40 -0.65 -27.72
C VAL A 11 -26.00 -0.46 -28.26
N GLU A 12 -25.31 0.53 -27.80
CA GLU A 12 -23.90 0.75 -28.11
C GLU A 12 -23.07 -0.24 -27.31
N VAL A 13 -22.39 -1.18 -27.97
CA VAL A 13 -21.46 -2.11 -27.32
C VAL A 13 -20.10 -1.43 -27.24
N ILE A 14 -19.76 -0.88 -26.10
CA ILE A 14 -18.43 -0.36 -25.83
C ILE A 14 -17.55 -1.55 -25.47
N LYS A 15 -16.66 -1.97 -26.38
CA LYS A 15 -15.58 -2.91 -26.08
C LYS A 15 -14.53 -2.16 -25.27
N ILE A 16 -14.50 -2.40 -23.97
CA ILE A 16 -13.38 -1.98 -23.14
C ILE A 16 -12.33 -3.08 -23.30
N GLU A 17 -11.32 -2.84 -24.14
CA GLU A 17 -10.11 -3.65 -24.11
C GLU A 17 -9.39 -3.33 -22.80
N GLU A 18 -9.20 -4.34 -21.96
CA GLU A 18 -8.37 -4.27 -20.74
C GLU A 18 -6.90 -4.10 -21.16
N ASP A 19 -6.53 -2.90 -21.55
CA ASP A 19 -5.14 -2.54 -21.74
C ASP A 19 -4.69 -1.71 -20.54
N GLU A 20 -4.29 -2.40 -19.45
CA GLU A 20 -3.74 -1.80 -18.23
C GLU A 20 -2.62 -0.78 -18.53
N LYS A 21 -1.95 -0.94 -19.67
CA LYS A 21 -0.88 -0.04 -20.13
C LYS A 21 -1.37 1.32 -20.59
N ASN A 22 -2.66 1.47 -20.88
CA ASN A 22 -3.25 2.72 -21.36
C ASN A 22 -3.91 3.56 -20.26
N LEU A 23 -4.07 3.04 -19.04
CA LEU A 23 -4.69 3.81 -17.95
C LEU A 23 -4.01 5.16 -17.65
N PRO A 24 -2.66 5.26 -17.54
CA PRO A 24 -2.02 6.55 -17.32
C PRO A 24 -2.31 7.56 -18.43
N ARG A 25 -2.34 7.10 -19.67
CA ARG A 25 -2.67 7.92 -20.82
C ARG A 25 -4.13 8.37 -20.79
N TYR A 26 -5.04 7.46 -20.48
CA TYR A 26 -6.46 7.77 -20.31
C TYR A 26 -6.69 8.84 -19.24
N VAL A 27 -6.04 8.73 -18.09
CA VAL A 27 -6.10 9.73 -17.01
C VAL A 27 -5.54 11.07 -17.47
N SER A 28 -4.36 11.05 -18.11
CA SER A 28 -3.66 12.24 -18.59
C SER A 28 -4.51 13.03 -19.61
N GLU A 29 -5.12 12.34 -20.56
CA GLU A 29 -5.96 12.96 -21.61
C GLU A 29 -7.28 13.54 -21.04
N ASN A 30 -7.93 12.82 -20.11
CA ASN A 30 -9.23 13.23 -19.56
C ASN A 30 -9.13 14.35 -18.50
N LEU A 31 -8.03 14.44 -17.76
CA LEU A 31 -7.80 15.49 -16.76
C LEU A 31 -6.87 16.60 -17.25
N LYS A 32 -6.32 16.47 -18.48
CA LYS A 32 -5.36 17.41 -19.08
C LYS A 32 -4.13 17.64 -18.18
N ILE A 33 -3.58 16.58 -17.61
CA ILE A 33 -2.43 16.56 -16.72
C ILE A 33 -1.26 15.81 -17.36
N ASP A 34 -0.05 15.99 -16.80
CA ASP A 34 1.11 15.25 -17.27
C ASP A 34 1.07 13.77 -16.81
N ASN A 35 1.91 12.94 -17.43
CA ASN A 35 1.96 11.52 -17.14
C ASN A 35 2.42 11.22 -15.70
N LYS A 36 3.21 12.11 -15.09
CA LYS A 36 3.69 11.96 -13.72
C LYS A 36 2.55 12.14 -12.73
N ASP A 37 1.72 13.15 -12.91
CA ASP A 37 0.52 13.38 -12.08
C ASP A 37 -0.54 12.30 -12.31
N ALA A 38 -0.69 11.82 -13.56
CA ALA A 38 -1.58 10.68 -13.87
C ALA A 38 -1.15 9.40 -13.13
N LEU A 39 0.14 9.06 -13.13
CA LEU A 39 0.67 7.92 -12.38
C LEU A 39 0.52 8.09 -10.87
N LYS A 40 0.74 9.32 -10.37
CA LYS A 40 0.55 9.64 -8.96
C LYS A 40 -0.92 9.48 -8.53
N LEU A 41 -1.86 9.90 -9.37
CA LEU A 41 -3.29 9.73 -9.14
C LEU A 41 -3.69 8.25 -9.15
N LEU A 42 -3.26 7.48 -10.16
CA LEU A 42 -3.51 6.04 -10.24
C LEU A 42 -2.96 5.28 -9.04
N GLY A 43 -1.78 5.68 -8.54
CA GLY A 43 -1.21 5.13 -7.31
C GLY A 43 -2.09 5.34 -6.07
N LEU A 44 -3.02 6.30 -6.08
CA LEU A 44 -3.95 6.54 -4.98
C LEU A 44 -5.31 5.85 -5.18
N ILE A 45 -5.86 5.89 -6.39
CA ILE A 45 -7.20 5.39 -6.70
C ILE A 45 -7.21 3.93 -7.17
N GLY A 46 -6.03 3.34 -7.40
CA GLY A 46 -5.86 2.01 -7.96
C GLY A 46 -6.01 1.95 -9.48
N GLU A 47 -5.81 0.76 -10.04
CA GLU A 47 -5.76 0.53 -11.49
C GLU A 47 -7.04 -0.14 -12.04
N ASN A 48 -8.12 -0.18 -11.26
CA ASN A 48 -9.39 -0.70 -11.74
C ASN A 48 -10.04 0.30 -12.73
N PRO A 49 -10.24 -0.05 -14.01
CA PRO A 49 -10.71 0.89 -15.04
C PRO A 49 -12.05 1.56 -14.73
N PHE A 50 -12.98 0.83 -14.10
CA PHE A 50 -14.29 1.37 -13.72
C PHE A 50 -14.15 2.39 -12.59
N LYS A 51 -13.32 2.11 -11.58
CA LYS A 51 -13.03 3.07 -10.51
C LYS A 51 -12.35 4.31 -11.06
N VAL A 52 -11.32 4.13 -11.90
CA VAL A 52 -10.58 5.23 -12.53
C VAL A 52 -11.52 6.14 -13.29
N LYS A 53 -12.43 5.58 -14.10
CA LYS A 53 -13.43 6.36 -14.83
C LYS A 53 -14.31 7.17 -13.88
N ASN A 54 -14.88 6.55 -12.86
CA ASN A 54 -15.76 7.22 -11.89
C ASN A 54 -15.03 8.33 -11.13
N GLU A 55 -13.76 8.11 -10.75
CA GLU A 55 -12.94 9.12 -10.07
C GLU A 55 -12.64 10.30 -11.02
N ILE A 56 -12.33 10.04 -12.30
CA ILE A 56 -12.12 11.12 -13.30
C ILE A 56 -13.38 11.96 -13.48
N GLU A 57 -14.56 11.33 -13.61
CA GLU A 57 -15.85 12.04 -13.72
C GLU A 57 -16.11 12.91 -12.48
N LYS A 58 -15.84 12.39 -11.29
CA LYS A 58 -15.95 13.12 -10.03
C LYS A 58 -14.98 14.30 -9.96
N ILE A 59 -13.72 14.11 -10.35
CA ILE A 59 -12.69 15.15 -10.39
C ILE A 59 -13.10 16.25 -11.36
N ASN A 60 -13.52 15.91 -12.58
CA ASN A 60 -13.95 16.90 -13.57
C ASN A 60 -15.16 17.70 -13.10
N SER A 61 -16.11 17.04 -12.44
CA SER A 61 -17.29 17.71 -11.85
C SER A 61 -16.90 18.65 -10.71
N PHE A 62 -15.89 18.30 -9.92
CA PHE A 62 -15.39 19.14 -8.83
C PHE A 62 -14.60 20.34 -9.36
N LEU A 63 -13.79 20.14 -10.39
CA LEU A 63 -12.96 21.19 -10.97
C LEU A 63 -13.80 22.24 -11.73
N ASP A 64 -14.95 21.86 -12.30
CA ASP A 64 -15.86 22.74 -13.06
C ASP A 64 -15.12 23.72 -14.02
N GLY A 65 -14.07 23.18 -14.68
CA GLY A 65 -13.21 23.95 -15.59
C GLY A 65 -11.98 24.60 -14.94
N GLU A 66 -11.81 24.50 -13.64
CA GLU A 66 -10.57 24.95 -12.95
C GLU A 66 -9.37 24.06 -13.29
N LYS A 67 -8.17 24.60 -13.05
CA LYS A 67 -6.93 23.85 -13.20
C LYS A 67 -6.84 22.72 -12.18
N TYR A 68 -6.32 21.56 -12.63
CA TYR A 68 -5.97 20.47 -11.76
C TYR A 68 -4.89 20.87 -10.75
N GLU A 69 -5.18 20.69 -9.45
CA GLU A 69 -4.24 20.85 -8.35
C GLU A 69 -4.32 19.60 -7.47
N PHE A 70 -3.23 18.83 -7.40
CA PHE A 70 -3.20 17.55 -6.71
C PHE A 70 -3.70 17.63 -5.26
N ASP A 71 -3.27 18.66 -4.50
CA ASP A 71 -3.65 18.80 -3.09
C ASP A 71 -5.15 19.05 -2.88
N LYS A 72 -5.80 19.75 -3.80
CA LYS A 72 -7.27 19.90 -3.80
C LYS A 72 -7.96 18.58 -4.14
N ILE A 73 -7.46 17.89 -5.17
CA ILE A 73 -8.04 16.62 -5.64
C ILE A 73 -7.92 15.53 -4.59
N LYS A 74 -6.82 15.47 -3.83
CA LYS A 74 -6.59 14.49 -2.77
C LYS A 74 -7.72 14.48 -1.72
N THR A 75 -8.44 15.59 -1.53
CA THR A 75 -9.52 15.68 -0.54
C THR A 75 -10.82 15.01 -0.98
N ILE A 76 -11.03 14.84 -2.29
CA ILE A 76 -12.26 14.32 -2.85
C ILE A 76 -12.17 12.91 -3.43
N ILE A 77 -10.99 12.45 -3.82
CA ILE A 77 -10.79 11.12 -4.41
C ILE A 77 -11.01 10.01 -3.38
N SER A 78 -11.52 8.88 -3.86
CA SER A 78 -11.61 7.65 -3.08
C SER A 78 -10.27 6.94 -3.11
N ILE A 79 -9.44 7.19 -2.10
CA ILE A 79 -8.10 6.58 -2.00
C ILE A 79 -8.26 5.08 -1.78
N GLU A 80 -7.52 4.26 -2.53
CA GLU A 80 -7.52 2.83 -2.35
C GLU A 80 -6.84 2.47 -1.02
N LYS A 81 -7.59 1.78 -0.16
CA LYS A 81 -7.24 1.57 1.25
C LYS A 81 -5.87 0.88 1.44
N GLU A 82 -5.54 -0.08 0.57
CA GLU A 82 -4.29 -0.85 0.69
C GLU A 82 -3.04 0.01 0.49
N TYR A 83 -3.07 0.96 -0.44
CA TYR A 83 -1.93 1.85 -0.69
C TYR A 83 -1.67 2.77 0.50
N PHE A 84 -2.71 3.31 1.10
CA PHE A 84 -2.59 4.22 2.24
C PHE A 84 -2.14 3.49 3.52
N ILE A 85 -2.56 2.26 3.72
CA ILE A 85 -2.10 1.42 4.85
C ILE A 85 -0.59 1.20 4.79
N TYR A 86 -0.02 0.98 3.61
CA TYR A 86 1.43 0.85 3.46
C TYR A 86 2.19 2.15 3.81
N GLU A 87 1.68 3.30 3.35
CA GLU A 87 2.23 4.60 3.76
C GLU A 87 2.15 4.82 5.27
N CYS A 88 1.04 4.43 5.92
CA CYS A 88 0.89 4.50 7.36
C CYS A 88 1.95 3.69 8.11
N VAL A 89 2.31 2.49 7.62
CA VAL A 89 3.39 1.69 8.18
C VAL A 89 4.73 2.42 8.07
N GLU A 90 5.06 2.97 6.89
CA GLU A 90 6.28 3.75 6.70
C GLU A 90 6.33 5.00 7.58
N LYS A 91 5.23 5.74 7.68
CA LYS A 91 5.10 6.93 8.53
C LYS A 91 5.29 6.56 10.01
N THR A 92 4.68 5.46 10.47
CA THR A 92 4.89 4.96 11.83
C THR A 92 6.36 4.70 12.10
N ILE A 93 7.08 4.01 11.20
CA ILE A 93 8.51 3.73 11.35
C ILE A 93 9.37 5.01 11.33
N LYS A 94 8.88 6.08 10.68
CA LYS A 94 9.55 7.39 10.64
C LYS A 94 9.24 8.29 11.86
N GLY A 95 8.27 7.92 12.69
CA GLY A 95 7.82 8.73 13.84
C GLY A 95 6.73 9.74 13.51
N GLU A 96 6.15 9.70 12.32
CA GLU A 96 5.07 10.60 11.85
C GLU A 96 3.70 10.06 12.29
N ILE A 97 3.53 9.85 13.62
CA ILE A 97 2.41 9.08 14.18
C ILE A 97 1.06 9.79 14.16
N PHE A 98 1.05 11.13 14.27
CA PHE A 98 -0.21 11.89 14.35
C PHE A 98 -1.08 11.72 13.10
N GLU A 99 -0.48 11.80 11.92
CA GLU A 99 -1.19 11.62 10.64
C GLU A 99 -1.73 10.19 10.48
N VAL A 100 -0.99 9.21 11.01
CA VAL A 100 -1.42 7.80 11.00
C VAL A 100 -2.64 7.59 11.88
N ILE A 101 -2.60 8.11 13.11
CA ILE A 101 -3.72 8.01 14.06
C ILE A 101 -4.95 8.71 13.50
N GLU A 102 -4.81 9.93 12.98
CA GLU A 102 -5.90 10.67 12.34
C GLU A 102 -6.53 9.88 11.18
N TYR A 103 -5.70 9.31 10.30
CA TYR A 103 -6.16 8.49 9.20
C TYR A 103 -6.93 7.24 9.70
N LEU A 104 -6.37 6.49 10.65
CA LEU A 104 -7.00 5.29 11.19
C LEU A 104 -8.31 5.62 11.92
N ASN A 105 -8.36 6.73 12.63
CA ASN A 105 -9.58 7.21 13.29
C ASN A 105 -10.69 7.55 12.27
N LYS A 106 -10.32 8.08 11.11
CA LYS A 106 -11.26 8.42 10.03
C LYS A 106 -11.74 7.19 9.25
N THR A 107 -10.82 6.27 8.92
CA THR A 107 -11.12 5.12 8.04
C THR A 107 -11.55 3.87 8.79
N LYS A 108 -11.22 3.77 10.08
CA LYS A 108 -11.42 2.58 10.92
C LYS A 108 -10.69 1.32 10.45
N GLU A 109 -9.62 1.48 9.64
CA GLU A 109 -8.84 0.39 9.05
C GLU A 109 -7.78 -0.18 10.01
N TYR A 110 -8.08 -0.25 11.29
CA TYR A 110 -7.16 -0.67 12.33
C TYR A 110 -6.61 -2.08 12.14
N MET A 111 -7.47 -3.06 11.75
CA MET A 111 -7.02 -4.45 11.55
C MET A 111 -6.12 -4.57 10.31
N GLY A 112 -6.45 -3.86 9.22
CA GLY A 112 -5.59 -3.80 8.03
C GLY A 112 -4.21 -3.24 8.37
N PHE A 113 -4.15 -2.17 9.17
CA PHE A 113 -2.91 -1.61 9.66
C PHE A 113 -2.14 -2.59 10.58
N LEU A 114 -2.82 -3.24 11.53
CA LEU A 114 -2.21 -4.21 12.44
C LEU A 114 -1.53 -5.35 11.68
N TYR A 115 -2.19 -5.92 10.66
CA TYR A 115 -1.59 -6.96 9.84
C TYR A 115 -0.42 -6.44 8.98
N SER A 116 -0.51 -5.20 8.49
CA SER A 116 0.55 -4.61 7.68
C SER A 116 1.81 -4.31 8.49
N ILE A 117 1.65 -3.77 9.71
CA ILE A 117 2.78 -3.53 10.63
C ILE A 117 3.39 -4.85 11.13
N TYR A 118 2.56 -5.87 11.41
CA TYR A 118 3.04 -7.20 11.74
C TYR A 118 3.91 -7.76 10.62
N ASN A 119 3.44 -7.74 9.37
CA ASN A 119 4.19 -8.22 8.21
C ASN A 119 5.50 -7.45 7.99
N GLU A 120 5.52 -6.16 8.29
CA GLU A 120 6.74 -5.36 8.24
C GLU A 120 7.74 -5.81 9.31
N MET A 121 7.31 -5.92 10.57
CA MET A 121 8.15 -6.35 11.69
C MET A 121 8.66 -7.79 11.50
N ASP A 122 7.83 -8.70 11.00
CA ASP A 122 8.21 -10.09 10.68
C ASP A 122 9.26 -10.13 9.55
N THR A 123 9.08 -9.32 8.50
CA THR A 123 10.06 -9.20 7.42
C THR A 123 11.41 -8.69 7.95
N LEU A 124 11.40 -7.65 8.78
CA LEU A 124 12.61 -7.09 9.38
C LEU A 124 13.29 -8.10 10.32
N LEU A 125 12.52 -8.85 11.08
CA LEU A 125 13.06 -9.90 11.96
C LEU A 125 13.74 -11.02 11.15
N LYS A 126 13.10 -11.50 10.08
CA LYS A 126 13.70 -12.48 9.16
C LYS A 126 15.00 -11.97 8.54
N LEU A 127 15.02 -10.70 8.10
CA LEU A 127 16.23 -10.08 7.56
C LEU A 127 17.35 -9.99 8.60
N SER A 128 17.02 -9.68 9.86
CA SER A 128 17.98 -9.68 10.97
C SER A 128 18.55 -11.08 11.24
N ASP A 129 17.68 -12.10 11.25
CA ASP A 129 18.10 -13.48 11.47
C ASP A 129 19.02 -13.99 10.34
N LEU A 130 18.72 -13.64 9.08
CA LEU A 130 19.56 -13.96 7.92
C LEU A 130 20.93 -13.25 7.97
N GLU A 131 21.02 -12.01 8.45
CA GLU A 131 22.32 -11.36 8.68
C GLU A 131 23.14 -12.09 9.74
N ASP A 132 22.51 -12.53 10.84
CA ASP A 132 23.15 -13.31 11.89
C ASP A 132 23.63 -14.69 11.38
N GLU A 133 22.94 -15.28 10.40
CA GLU A 133 23.33 -16.51 9.68
C GLU A 133 24.46 -16.29 8.66
N GLY A 134 24.89 -15.05 8.44
CA GLY A 134 26.03 -14.72 7.58
C GLY A 134 25.71 -14.30 6.15
N PHE A 135 24.42 -14.09 5.82
CA PHE A 135 24.05 -13.53 4.51
C PHE A 135 24.46 -12.05 4.41
N ARG A 136 25.10 -11.69 3.29
CA ARG A 136 25.62 -10.33 3.07
C ARG A 136 24.58 -9.44 2.42
N LEU A 137 23.61 -8.98 3.21
CA LEU A 137 22.49 -8.14 2.73
C LEU A 137 22.89 -6.65 2.60
N LYS A 138 24.05 -6.26 3.14
CA LYS A 138 24.56 -4.88 3.12
C LYS A 138 25.12 -4.51 1.75
N GLY A 139 24.88 -3.27 1.34
CA GLY A 139 25.42 -2.73 0.09
C GLY A 139 24.36 -1.97 -0.73
N ASP A 140 24.66 -1.85 -2.01
CA ASP A 140 23.72 -1.31 -2.98
C ASP A 140 22.63 -2.32 -3.38
N TYR A 141 21.68 -1.88 -4.18
CA TYR A 141 20.59 -2.74 -4.64
C TYR A 141 21.07 -3.95 -5.47
N ASN A 142 22.11 -3.81 -6.27
CA ASN A 142 22.62 -4.90 -7.11
C ASN A 142 23.23 -6.01 -6.26
N SER A 143 24.05 -5.62 -5.26
CA SER A 143 24.62 -6.54 -4.29
C SER A 143 23.53 -7.26 -3.48
N PHE A 144 22.53 -6.50 -3.00
CA PHE A 144 21.38 -7.06 -2.29
C PHE A 144 20.59 -8.03 -3.18
N LYS A 145 20.29 -7.67 -4.42
CA LYS A 145 19.54 -8.51 -5.37
C LYS A 145 20.22 -9.85 -5.62
N SER A 146 21.55 -9.86 -5.76
CA SER A 146 22.32 -11.09 -5.94
C SER A 146 22.19 -12.01 -4.71
N GLU A 147 22.25 -11.45 -3.51
CA GLU A 147 22.13 -12.24 -2.28
C GLU A 147 20.67 -12.66 -2.02
N TYR A 148 19.70 -11.80 -2.39
CA TYR A 148 18.27 -12.08 -2.29
C TYR A 148 17.85 -13.35 -3.04
N GLU A 149 18.44 -13.64 -4.19
CA GLU A 149 18.13 -14.87 -4.96
C GLU A 149 18.35 -16.14 -4.13
N LYS A 150 19.27 -16.13 -3.16
CA LYS A 150 19.55 -17.27 -2.27
C LYS A 150 18.53 -17.41 -1.14
N ILE A 151 17.85 -16.32 -0.78
CA ILE A 151 16.97 -16.25 0.39
C ILE A 151 15.51 -15.95 0.03
N LYS A 152 15.16 -15.81 -1.24
CA LYS A 152 13.80 -15.43 -1.71
C LYS A 152 12.69 -16.36 -1.20
N GLN A 153 13.02 -17.63 -0.89
CA GLN A 153 12.07 -18.59 -0.32
C GLN A 153 11.53 -18.20 1.06
N TYR A 154 12.16 -17.28 1.78
CA TYR A 154 11.68 -16.78 3.06
C TYR A 154 10.68 -15.62 2.92
N PHE A 155 10.52 -15.05 1.71
CA PHE A 155 9.72 -13.85 1.43
C PHE A 155 8.68 -14.10 0.36
N TYR A 156 7.63 -14.86 0.71
CA TYR A 156 6.53 -15.13 -0.21
C TYR A 156 5.34 -14.21 0.05
N VAL A 157 4.78 -13.68 -1.04
CA VAL A 157 3.50 -12.95 -1.05
C VAL A 157 2.61 -13.60 -2.11
N ASN A 158 1.41 -14.03 -1.72
CA ASN A 158 0.46 -14.69 -2.65
C ASN A 158 1.09 -15.85 -3.44
N LYS A 159 1.84 -16.72 -2.77
CA LYS A 159 2.52 -17.89 -3.35
C LYS A 159 3.65 -17.54 -4.35
N ARG A 160 4.09 -16.30 -4.42
CA ARG A 160 5.22 -15.85 -5.24
C ARG A 160 6.27 -15.18 -4.37
N PRO A 161 7.58 -15.29 -4.71
CA PRO A 161 8.60 -14.51 -4.02
C PRO A 161 8.31 -13.01 -4.15
N ALA A 162 8.47 -12.26 -3.07
CA ALA A 162 8.35 -10.82 -3.11
C ALA A 162 9.39 -10.20 -4.06
N HIS A 163 9.08 -9.06 -4.65
CA HIS A 163 10.05 -8.40 -5.53
C HIS A 163 11.27 -7.94 -4.72
N PRO A 164 12.52 -8.22 -5.18
CA PRO A 164 13.74 -7.91 -4.43
C PRO A 164 13.86 -6.44 -4.03
N TYR A 165 13.38 -5.52 -4.85
CA TYR A 165 13.38 -4.09 -4.54
C TYR A 165 12.46 -3.73 -3.36
N ALA A 166 11.32 -4.40 -3.23
CA ALA A 166 10.43 -4.20 -2.09
C ALA A 166 11.09 -4.63 -0.77
N ILE A 167 11.77 -5.79 -0.77
CA ILE A 167 12.50 -6.28 0.41
C ILE A 167 13.71 -5.40 0.70
N PHE A 168 14.42 -4.93 -0.32
CA PHE A 168 15.53 -3.99 -0.16
C PHE A 168 15.11 -2.67 0.51
N ASN A 169 13.95 -2.13 0.14
CA ASN A 169 13.44 -0.92 0.78
C ASN A 169 13.09 -1.16 2.25
N LYS A 170 12.50 -2.30 2.58
CA LYS A 170 12.26 -2.70 3.98
C LYS A 170 13.58 -2.86 4.75
N TYR A 171 14.57 -3.50 4.16
CA TYR A 171 15.89 -3.69 4.75
C TYR A 171 16.54 -2.39 5.21
N LYS A 172 16.32 -1.26 4.50
CA LYS A 172 16.82 0.05 4.93
C LYS A 172 16.32 0.47 6.32
N ASN A 173 15.16 -0.02 6.73
CA ASN A 173 14.57 0.26 8.02
C ASN A 173 15.13 -0.64 9.14
N LEU A 174 15.84 -1.74 8.80
CA LEU A 174 16.32 -2.71 9.79
C LEU A 174 17.19 -2.06 10.87
N ARG A 175 18.04 -1.08 10.49
CA ARG A 175 18.93 -0.39 11.43
C ARG A 175 18.22 0.44 12.51
N LYS A 176 16.95 0.71 12.34
CA LYS A 176 16.14 1.45 13.33
C LYS A 176 15.73 0.57 14.52
N PHE A 177 15.85 -0.74 14.37
CA PHE A 177 15.35 -1.69 15.35
C PHE A 177 16.46 -2.65 15.79
N SER A 178 16.53 -2.91 17.10
CA SER A 178 17.26 -4.06 17.58
C SER A 178 16.45 -5.34 17.36
N ARG A 179 17.12 -6.48 17.19
CA ARG A 179 16.47 -7.79 17.09
C ARG A 179 15.51 -8.06 18.27
N LYS A 180 15.92 -7.65 19.48
CA LYS A 180 15.09 -7.75 20.69
C LYS A 180 13.79 -6.93 20.56
N LYS A 181 13.89 -5.69 20.03
CA LYS A 181 12.71 -4.84 19.78
C LYS A 181 11.79 -5.47 18.72
N LEU A 182 12.34 -5.99 17.62
CA LEU A 182 11.55 -6.66 16.58
C LEU A 182 10.78 -7.87 17.11
N LYS A 183 11.42 -8.74 17.90
CA LYS A 183 10.74 -9.88 18.54
C LYS A 183 9.62 -9.43 19.47
N ARG A 184 9.86 -8.39 20.27
CA ARG A 184 8.84 -7.83 21.17
C ARG A 184 7.65 -7.27 20.39
N LEU A 185 7.89 -6.49 19.34
CA LEU A 185 6.84 -5.90 18.52
C LEU A 185 6.02 -6.97 17.79
N ASN A 186 6.67 -8.00 17.26
CA ASN A 186 6.00 -9.10 16.60
C ASN A 186 5.05 -9.84 17.56
N TYR A 187 5.52 -10.15 18.78
CA TYR A 187 4.69 -10.74 19.82
C TYR A 187 3.55 -9.80 20.23
N LYS A 188 3.82 -8.49 20.33
CA LYS A 188 2.82 -7.49 20.71
C LYS A 188 1.69 -7.38 19.68
N CYS A 189 2.00 -7.46 18.38
CA CYS A 189 0.98 -7.52 17.34
C CYS A 189 0.03 -8.71 17.54
N TRP A 190 0.59 -9.90 17.82
CA TRP A 190 -0.22 -11.10 18.10
C TRP A 190 -1.07 -10.96 19.36
N GLU A 191 -0.50 -10.40 20.45
CA GLU A 191 -1.22 -10.16 21.71
C GLU A 191 -2.41 -9.21 21.49
N ILE A 192 -2.18 -8.09 20.81
CA ILE A 192 -3.21 -7.09 20.47
C ILE A 192 -4.31 -7.73 19.60
N GLU A 193 -3.94 -8.48 18.56
CA GLU A 193 -4.91 -9.18 17.70
C GLU A 193 -5.80 -10.12 18.53
N LYS A 194 -5.19 -10.92 19.40
CA LYS A 194 -5.90 -11.85 20.28
C LYS A 194 -6.87 -11.10 21.20
N ASP A 195 -6.42 -10.02 21.84
CA ASP A 195 -7.21 -9.28 22.82
C ASP A 195 -8.36 -8.52 22.15
N ILE A 196 -8.15 -8.00 20.93
CA ILE A 196 -9.22 -7.41 20.10
C ILE A 196 -10.26 -8.49 19.75
N LYS A 197 -9.83 -9.63 19.21
CA LYS A 197 -10.73 -10.71 18.79
C LYS A 197 -11.52 -11.34 19.93
N THR A 198 -10.99 -11.28 21.15
CA THR A 198 -11.67 -11.76 22.35
C THR A 198 -12.48 -10.69 23.09
N GLY A 199 -12.54 -9.46 22.55
CA GLY A 199 -13.28 -8.34 23.15
C GLY A 199 -12.67 -7.76 24.42
N LYS A 200 -11.43 -8.11 24.74
CA LYS A 200 -10.71 -7.59 25.91
C LYS A 200 -10.14 -6.19 25.71
N LEU A 201 -9.84 -5.84 24.46
CA LEU A 201 -9.20 -4.59 24.09
C LEU A 201 -9.97 -3.93 22.95
N PRO A 202 -10.38 -2.66 23.05
CA PRO A 202 -10.88 -1.89 21.92
C PRO A 202 -9.84 -1.78 20.81
N MET A 203 -10.30 -1.88 19.57
CA MET A 203 -9.42 -1.99 18.40
C MET A 203 -8.56 -0.74 18.19
N ASP A 204 -9.14 0.43 18.36
CA ASP A 204 -8.46 1.72 18.29
C ASP A 204 -7.35 1.83 19.35
N ILE A 205 -7.68 1.56 20.60
CA ILE A 205 -6.73 1.61 21.74
C ILE A 205 -5.56 0.64 21.51
N GLY A 206 -5.85 -0.59 21.06
CA GLY A 206 -4.82 -1.59 20.83
C GLY A 206 -3.84 -1.16 19.74
N VAL A 207 -4.36 -0.66 18.61
CA VAL A 207 -3.52 -0.25 17.48
C VAL A 207 -2.77 1.05 17.77
N GLU A 208 -3.38 2.03 18.43
CA GLU A 208 -2.70 3.26 18.85
C GLU A 208 -1.55 2.96 19.83
N THR A 209 -1.77 2.04 20.78
CA THR A 209 -0.71 1.59 21.69
C THR A 209 0.47 0.98 20.90
N LEU A 210 0.19 0.15 19.90
CA LEU A 210 1.22 -0.44 19.05
C LEU A 210 2.02 0.63 18.27
N ILE A 211 1.34 1.62 17.71
CA ILE A 211 1.96 2.74 17.00
C ILE A 211 2.97 3.45 17.91
N LEU A 212 2.61 3.71 19.14
CA LEU A 212 3.49 4.33 20.13
C LEU A 212 4.68 3.43 20.52
N GLU A 213 4.50 2.12 20.57
CA GLU A 213 5.59 1.18 20.91
C GLU A 213 6.59 0.96 19.75
N VAL A 214 6.20 1.17 18.50
CA VAL A 214 7.07 1.06 17.34
C VAL A 214 8.14 2.16 17.34
N ASN A 215 7.80 3.34 17.82
CA ASN A 215 8.70 4.49 17.97
C ASN A 215 9.47 4.43 19.27
#